data_6cbfa32fbaad0867455091dafcfe6c0a
#
_entry.id   6cbfa32fbaad0867455091dafcfe6c0a
#
_cell.length_a   1.000
_cell.length_b   1.000
_cell.length_c   1.000
_cell.angle_alpha   90.00
_cell.angle_beta   90.00
_cell.angle_gamma   90.00
#
_symmetry.space_group_name_H-M   'P 1'
#
loop_
_entity.id
_entity.type
_entity.pdbx_description
1 polymer ?
#
loop_
_entity_poly.entity_id
_entity_poly.type
_entity_poly.pdbx_seq_one_letter_code
_entity_poly.pdbx_strand_id
1 'polypeptide(L)'
;MQDAKKQFTGEENHAITTAEALTFTKQFREHYGPEAAPGVFFDKQAVQAILNQPEAVGLRYYYGKDMFDQTQLVLVGTKANRNDLLEGEPLKLSMMNPPLNERGLYHRDEVQHEISFNEASQLTARFQENLQPGQPKGGFFGKQAIQRLLVHPECVGLRCFFGANKEGVRVMVMLCVDKFGAERFDGPMVELSASCPPFCGWPNLLNRGATMKNKTKMEVSA
;
A
#
# COMPACT_ATOMS: atom_id res chain seq x y z
N MET A 1 0.69 31.92 -9.17
CA MET A 1 1.90 31.07 -9.25
C MET A 1 1.45 29.67 -8.85
N GLN A 2 1.44 28.70 -9.79
CA GLN A 2 1.19 27.31 -9.44
C GLN A 2 2.43 26.83 -8.70
N ASP A 3 2.27 26.44 -7.42
CA ASP A 3 3.31 25.73 -6.69
C ASP A 3 3.75 24.53 -7.53
N ALA A 4 5.01 24.56 -7.97
CA ALA A 4 5.60 23.40 -8.65
C ALA A 4 5.53 22.22 -7.68
N LYS A 5 4.52 21.34 -7.88
CA LYS A 5 4.31 20.19 -7.01
C LYS A 5 5.63 19.42 -6.96
N LYS A 6 6.24 19.32 -5.77
CA LYS A 6 7.47 18.55 -5.55
C LYS A 6 7.32 17.17 -6.19
N GLN A 7 8.18 16.83 -7.15
CA GLN A 7 8.18 15.54 -7.83
C GLN A 7 8.73 14.45 -6.90
N PHE A 8 8.31 13.21 -7.12
CA PHE A 8 8.95 12.04 -6.54
C PHE A 8 10.19 11.68 -7.35
N THR A 9 11.24 11.26 -6.66
CA THR A 9 12.52 10.87 -7.28
C THR A 9 12.71 9.35 -7.30
N GLY A 10 12.05 8.64 -6.38
CA GLY A 10 12.27 7.22 -6.10
C GLY A 10 13.40 6.96 -5.12
N GLU A 11 14.08 8.01 -4.66
CA GLU A 11 15.21 7.96 -3.74
C GLU A 11 14.84 8.44 -2.32
N GLU A 12 13.56 8.70 -2.08
CA GLU A 12 13.06 9.15 -0.78
C GLU A 12 13.49 8.17 0.31
N ASN A 13 14.05 8.72 1.39
CA ASN A 13 14.45 7.91 2.53
C ASN A 13 13.22 7.64 3.41
N HIS A 14 12.83 6.38 3.45
CA HIS A 14 11.70 5.89 4.25
C HIS A 14 12.16 4.98 5.41
N ALA A 15 13.48 4.91 5.68
CA ALA A 15 14.04 4.01 6.67
C ALA A 15 13.60 4.39 8.10
N ILE A 16 13.25 3.39 8.87
CA ILE A 16 12.91 3.49 10.30
C ILE A 16 13.68 2.42 11.09
N THR A 17 13.76 2.64 12.39
CA THR A 17 14.29 1.66 13.35
C THR A 17 13.21 0.65 13.78
N THR A 18 13.65 -0.49 14.31
CA THR A 18 12.75 -1.49 14.91
C THR A 18 11.91 -0.89 16.05
N ALA A 19 12.49 0.00 16.87
CA ALA A 19 11.75 0.65 17.95
C ALA A 19 10.63 1.56 17.46
N GLU A 20 10.85 2.30 16.37
CA GLU A 20 9.81 3.11 15.72
C GLU A 20 8.72 2.23 15.12
N ALA A 21 9.08 1.14 14.41
CA ALA A 21 8.14 0.18 13.85
C ALA A 21 7.21 -0.42 14.93
N LEU A 22 7.79 -0.87 16.05
CA LEU A 22 7.04 -1.39 17.19
C LEU A 22 6.13 -0.32 17.82
N THR A 23 6.59 0.93 17.88
CA THR A 23 5.78 2.05 18.39
C THR A 23 4.56 2.28 17.51
N PHE A 24 4.72 2.38 16.19
CA PHE A 24 3.62 2.60 15.26
C PHE A 24 2.58 1.47 15.29
N THR A 25 3.04 0.21 15.31
CA THR A 25 2.14 -0.95 15.35
C THR A 25 1.40 -1.08 16.70
N LYS A 26 2.05 -0.70 17.81
CA LYS A 26 1.41 -0.61 19.12
C LYS A 26 0.33 0.46 19.13
N GLN A 27 0.65 1.68 18.68
CA GLN A 27 -0.29 2.79 18.59
C GLN A 27 -1.51 2.44 17.71
N PHE A 28 -1.30 1.70 16.63
CA PHE A 28 -2.41 1.22 15.79
C PHE A 28 -3.40 0.37 16.59
N ARG A 29 -2.92 -0.61 17.36
CA ARG A 29 -3.79 -1.46 18.21
C ARG A 29 -4.50 -0.67 19.30
N GLU A 30 -3.84 0.35 19.85
CA GLU A 30 -4.44 1.25 20.86
C GLU A 30 -5.57 2.10 20.27
N HIS A 31 -5.43 2.58 19.03
CA HIS A 31 -6.43 3.45 18.38
C HIS A 31 -7.55 2.68 17.68
N TYR A 32 -7.25 1.53 17.07
CA TYR A 32 -8.18 0.78 16.20
C TYR A 32 -8.68 -0.52 16.81
N GLY A 33 -8.20 -0.86 18.00
CA GLY A 33 -8.59 -2.06 18.75
C GLY A 33 -7.69 -3.28 18.50
N PRO A 34 -7.64 -4.22 19.44
CA PRO A 34 -6.80 -5.42 19.38
C PRO A 34 -7.22 -6.41 18.28
N GLU A 35 -8.52 -6.38 17.91
CA GLU A 35 -9.10 -7.26 16.87
C GLU A 35 -8.85 -6.73 15.46
N ALA A 36 -8.32 -5.51 15.31
CA ALA A 36 -7.96 -5.01 13.99
C ALA A 36 -6.83 -5.84 13.38
N ALA A 37 -6.99 -6.23 12.11
CA ALA A 37 -5.96 -6.98 11.41
C ALA A 37 -4.61 -6.26 11.53
N PRO A 38 -3.53 -6.97 11.92
CA PRO A 38 -2.24 -6.32 12.18
C PRO A 38 -1.55 -5.85 10.90
N GLY A 39 -1.90 -6.45 9.76
CA GLY A 39 -1.28 -6.13 8.48
C GLY A 39 -1.63 -7.14 7.39
N VAL A 40 -0.99 -7.00 6.26
CA VAL A 40 -1.20 -7.81 5.05
C VAL A 40 0.13 -8.18 4.41
N PHE A 41 0.09 -9.05 3.40
CA PHE A 41 1.25 -9.57 2.69
C PHE A 41 1.19 -9.29 1.19
N PHE A 42 2.36 -9.02 0.58
CA PHE A 42 2.58 -9.01 -0.85
C PHE A 42 3.80 -9.85 -1.24
N ASP A 43 3.65 -10.71 -2.23
CA ASP A 43 4.73 -11.47 -2.83
C ASP A 43 5.81 -10.56 -3.44
N LYS A 44 7.07 -10.99 -3.35
CA LYS A 44 8.21 -10.26 -3.90
C LYS A 44 8.07 -9.95 -5.38
N GLN A 45 7.58 -10.92 -6.18
CA GLN A 45 7.47 -10.71 -7.62
C GLN A 45 6.33 -9.76 -7.98
N ALA A 46 5.22 -9.81 -7.22
CA ALA A 46 4.12 -8.86 -7.39
C ALA A 46 4.60 -7.41 -7.15
N VAL A 47 5.39 -7.19 -6.09
CA VAL A 47 5.97 -5.87 -5.81
C VAL A 47 6.99 -5.48 -6.89
N GLN A 48 7.85 -6.41 -7.31
CA GLN A 48 8.83 -6.16 -8.37
C GLN A 48 8.17 -5.83 -9.71
N ALA A 49 7.08 -6.50 -10.08
CA ALA A 49 6.33 -6.20 -11.28
C ALA A 49 5.85 -4.74 -11.30
N ILE A 50 5.29 -4.26 -10.19
CA ILE A 50 4.90 -2.85 -10.04
C ILE A 50 6.10 -1.91 -10.21
N LEU A 51 7.23 -2.19 -9.55
CA LEU A 51 8.43 -1.33 -9.59
C LEU A 51 9.18 -1.37 -10.93
N ASN A 52 9.03 -2.45 -11.70
CA ASN A 52 9.70 -2.61 -13.00
C ASN A 52 8.94 -1.97 -14.16
N GLN A 53 7.73 -1.43 -13.91
CA GLN A 53 7.01 -0.69 -14.95
C GLN A 53 7.86 0.48 -15.46
N PRO A 54 7.82 0.78 -16.76
CA PRO A 54 8.39 2.01 -17.29
C PRO A 54 7.85 3.23 -16.54
N GLU A 55 8.70 4.22 -16.30
CA GLU A 55 8.38 5.45 -15.56
C GLU A 55 8.04 5.27 -14.06
N ALA A 56 8.01 4.04 -13.50
CA ALA A 56 7.78 3.84 -12.08
C ALA A 56 8.97 4.32 -11.25
N VAL A 57 8.77 5.38 -10.47
CA VAL A 57 9.73 5.88 -9.48
C VAL A 57 9.45 5.32 -8.08
N GLY A 58 8.37 4.57 -7.91
CA GLY A 58 8.01 3.91 -6.67
C GLY A 58 6.63 3.26 -6.77
N LEU A 59 6.12 2.85 -5.64
CA LEU A 59 4.76 2.33 -5.51
C LEU A 59 3.90 3.21 -4.62
N ARG A 60 2.61 3.24 -4.92
CA ARG A 60 1.59 3.77 -4.02
C ARG A 60 0.73 2.63 -3.53
N TYR A 61 0.42 2.66 -2.24
CA TYR A 61 -0.64 1.84 -1.68
C TYR A 61 -1.88 2.68 -1.44
N TYR A 62 -3.04 2.06 -1.61
CA TYR A 62 -4.33 2.60 -1.19
C TYR A 62 -4.97 1.64 -0.19
N TYR A 63 -5.54 2.20 0.87
CA TYR A 63 -6.41 1.42 1.75
C TYR A 63 -7.72 1.11 1.03
N GLY A 64 -8.15 -0.13 1.16
CA GLY A 64 -9.44 -0.63 0.69
C GLY A 64 -10.18 -1.37 1.80
N LYS A 65 -11.47 -1.59 1.61
CA LYS A 65 -12.29 -2.48 2.43
C LYS A 65 -13.02 -3.48 1.56
N ASP A 66 -13.00 -4.74 1.95
CA ASP A 66 -13.80 -5.78 1.29
C ASP A 66 -15.26 -5.77 1.77
N MET A 67 -16.06 -6.74 1.31
CA MET A 67 -17.46 -6.85 1.69
C MET A 67 -17.69 -7.28 3.14
N PHE A 68 -16.66 -7.75 3.82
CA PHE A 68 -16.65 -8.13 5.24
C PHE A 68 -16.05 -7.06 6.13
N ASP A 69 -15.85 -5.84 5.61
CA ASP A 69 -15.22 -4.70 6.28
C ASP A 69 -13.74 -4.92 6.66
N GLN A 70 -13.09 -5.94 6.10
CA GLN A 70 -11.67 -6.19 6.34
C GLN A 70 -10.82 -5.21 5.54
N THR A 71 -9.81 -4.64 6.21
CA THR A 71 -8.89 -3.71 5.56
C THR A 71 -7.94 -4.47 4.63
N GLN A 72 -7.92 -4.03 3.36
CA GLN A 72 -7.05 -4.51 2.31
C GLN A 72 -6.13 -3.38 1.82
N LEU A 73 -5.09 -3.73 1.08
CA LEU A 73 -4.26 -2.77 0.35
C LEU A 73 -4.29 -3.07 -1.14
N VAL A 74 -4.34 -1.99 -1.92
CA VAL A 74 -4.15 -2.03 -3.37
C VAL A 74 -2.82 -1.36 -3.69
N LEU A 75 -1.91 -2.03 -4.41
CA LEU A 75 -0.66 -1.43 -4.90
C LEU A 75 -0.78 -1.04 -6.36
N VAL A 76 -0.16 0.09 -6.68
CA VAL A 76 -0.04 0.64 -8.04
C VAL A 76 1.32 1.31 -8.21
N GLY A 77 1.89 1.26 -9.42
CA GLY A 77 3.09 2.01 -9.77
C GLY A 77 2.82 3.53 -9.77
N THR A 78 3.83 4.31 -9.45
CA THR A 78 3.70 5.78 -9.38
C THR A 78 4.81 6.46 -10.15
N LYS A 79 4.43 7.42 -11.00
CA LYS A 79 5.35 8.28 -11.79
C LYS A 79 5.95 9.40 -10.95
N ALA A 80 7.04 10.02 -11.46
CA ALA A 80 7.67 11.18 -10.84
C ALA A 80 6.71 12.35 -10.60
N ASN A 81 5.76 12.57 -11.50
CA ASN A 81 4.70 13.60 -11.35
C ASN A 81 3.59 13.22 -10.37
N ARG A 82 3.76 12.15 -9.60
CA ARG A 82 2.83 11.56 -8.60
C ARG A 82 1.61 10.84 -9.18
N ASN A 83 1.47 10.75 -10.49
CA ASN A 83 0.35 10.04 -11.07
C ASN A 83 0.51 8.53 -10.93
N ASP A 84 -0.59 7.84 -10.74
CA ASP A 84 -0.64 6.39 -10.74
C ASP A 84 -0.46 5.84 -12.16
N LEU A 85 0.25 4.72 -12.28
CA LEU A 85 0.37 3.94 -13.50
C LEU A 85 -0.82 2.98 -13.56
N LEU A 86 -1.88 3.38 -14.25
CA LEU A 86 -3.13 2.62 -14.35
C LEU A 86 -3.20 1.74 -15.59
N GLU A 87 -2.23 1.86 -16.49
CA GLU A 87 -2.09 1.08 -17.71
C GLU A 87 -0.85 0.18 -17.60
N GLY A 88 -0.89 -0.96 -18.24
CA GLY A 88 0.22 -1.92 -18.27
C GLY A 88 0.07 -3.02 -17.24
N GLU A 89 0.91 -3.04 -16.22
CA GLU A 89 0.89 -4.07 -15.18
C GLU A 89 -0.41 -4.00 -14.34
N PRO A 90 -1.10 -5.13 -14.11
CA PRO A 90 -2.27 -5.17 -13.24
C PRO A 90 -1.99 -4.65 -11.83
N LEU A 91 -3.00 -4.00 -11.22
CA LEU A 91 -2.96 -3.63 -9.82
C LEU A 91 -2.80 -4.88 -8.95
N LYS A 92 -2.20 -4.72 -7.76
CA LYS A 92 -1.99 -5.83 -6.83
C LYS A 92 -2.83 -5.64 -5.58
N LEU A 93 -3.63 -6.66 -5.24
CA LEU A 93 -4.39 -6.76 -3.99
C LEU A 93 -3.56 -7.51 -2.95
N SER A 94 -3.63 -7.08 -1.71
CA SER A 94 -2.97 -7.75 -0.59
C SER A 94 -3.59 -9.12 -0.27
N MET A 95 -2.77 -10.00 0.30
CA MET A 95 -3.21 -11.20 1.01
C MET A 95 -3.07 -10.99 2.52
N MET A 96 -3.86 -11.68 3.33
CA MET A 96 -3.75 -11.57 4.80
C MET A 96 -2.41 -12.13 5.31
N ASN A 97 -1.99 -13.27 4.76
CA ASN A 97 -0.77 -13.96 5.13
C ASN A 97 -0.07 -14.54 3.90
N PRO A 98 1.26 -14.78 3.96
CA PRO A 98 1.93 -15.56 2.95
C PRO A 98 1.33 -16.97 2.91
N PRO A 99 1.06 -17.54 1.73
CA PRO A 99 0.62 -18.93 1.64
C PRO A 99 1.78 -19.87 2.00
N LEU A 100 1.54 -20.78 2.94
CA LEU A 100 2.50 -21.79 3.36
C LEU A 100 1.93 -23.16 3.04
N ASN A 101 2.79 -24.07 2.51
CA ASN A 101 2.42 -25.46 2.28
C ASN A 101 2.39 -26.26 3.60
N GLU A 102 2.05 -27.55 3.54
CA GLU A 102 1.98 -28.46 4.69
C GLU A 102 3.28 -28.54 5.50
N ARG A 103 4.43 -28.17 4.92
CA ARG A 103 5.74 -28.12 5.59
C ARG A 103 6.04 -26.77 6.22
N GLY A 104 5.09 -25.84 6.20
CA GLY A 104 5.28 -24.48 6.69
C GLY A 104 6.22 -23.64 5.81
N LEU A 105 6.40 -24.00 4.54
CA LEU A 105 7.23 -23.26 3.59
C LEU A 105 6.36 -22.44 2.65
N TYR A 106 6.82 -21.24 2.31
CA TYR A 106 6.18 -20.36 1.34
C TYR A 106 5.90 -21.08 0.01
N HIS A 107 4.64 -21.03 -0.44
CA HIS A 107 4.15 -21.73 -1.62
C HIS A 107 3.63 -20.73 -2.64
N ARG A 108 4.49 -20.35 -3.56
CA ARG A 108 4.23 -19.27 -4.51
C ARG A 108 3.06 -19.54 -5.46
N ASP A 109 2.82 -20.80 -5.84
CA ASP A 109 1.77 -21.15 -6.80
C ASP A 109 0.35 -20.86 -6.29
N GLU A 110 0.20 -20.61 -4.98
CA GLU A 110 -1.05 -20.18 -4.36
C GLU A 110 -1.21 -18.67 -4.26
N VAL A 111 -0.23 -17.89 -4.79
CA VAL A 111 -0.26 -16.43 -4.73
C VAL A 111 -1.15 -15.87 -5.82
N GLN A 112 -2.15 -15.08 -5.41
CA GLN A 112 -3.03 -14.33 -6.31
C GLN A 112 -3.13 -12.88 -5.85
N HIS A 113 -2.40 -12.00 -6.50
CA HIS A 113 -2.41 -10.57 -6.19
C HIS A 113 -3.12 -9.71 -7.24
N GLU A 114 -3.34 -10.23 -8.45
CA GLU A 114 -3.90 -9.43 -9.52
C GLU A 114 -5.36 -9.06 -9.25
N ILE A 115 -5.66 -7.79 -9.44
CA ILE A 115 -7.01 -7.24 -9.28
C ILE A 115 -7.29 -6.27 -10.42
N SER A 116 -8.51 -6.29 -10.93
CA SER A 116 -8.94 -5.33 -11.93
C SER A 116 -9.06 -3.93 -11.34
N PHE A 117 -8.89 -2.91 -12.18
CA PHE A 117 -9.06 -1.51 -11.77
C PHE A 117 -10.47 -1.25 -11.20
N ASN A 118 -11.50 -1.89 -11.76
CA ASN A 118 -12.87 -1.74 -11.28
C ASN A 118 -13.06 -2.30 -9.86
N GLU A 119 -12.59 -3.52 -9.60
CA GLU A 119 -12.63 -4.12 -8.26
C GLU A 119 -11.82 -3.31 -7.25
N ALA A 120 -10.58 -2.91 -7.61
CA ALA A 120 -9.74 -2.08 -6.77
C ALA A 120 -10.42 -0.75 -6.42
N SER A 121 -11.10 -0.11 -7.40
CA SER A 121 -11.83 1.13 -7.17
C SER A 121 -13.01 0.96 -6.21
N GLN A 122 -13.69 -0.19 -6.21
CA GLN A 122 -14.76 -0.49 -5.26
C GLN A 122 -14.23 -0.67 -3.84
N LEU A 123 -13.09 -1.37 -3.67
CA LEU A 123 -12.45 -1.53 -2.37
C LEU A 123 -12.04 -0.19 -1.78
N THR A 124 -11.35 0.64 -2.58
CA THR A 124 -10.87 1.95 -2.12
C THR A 124 -12.02 2.92 -1.86
N ALA A 125 -13.11 2.87 -2.64
CA ALA A 125 -14.30 3.68 -2.40
C ALA A 125 -14.95 3.34 -1.06
N ARG A 126 -15.15 2.05 -0.73
CA ARG A 126 -15.71 1.63 0.55
C ARG A 126 -14.87 2.13 1.74
N PHE A 127 -13.54 2.06 1.64
CA PHE A 127 -12.67 2.61 2.68
C PHE A 127 -12.86 4.12 2.85
N GLN A 128 -12.98 4.85 1.74
CA GLN A 128 -13.07 6.31 1.74
C GLN A 128 -14.45 6.84 2.16
N GLU A 129 -15.52 6.03 2.10
CA GLU A 129 -16.87 6.42 2.54
C GLU A 129 -16.92 6.86 4.01
N ASN A 130 -16.13 6.20 4.86
CA ASN A 130 -16.08 6.47 6.31
C ASN A 130 -14.75 7.08 6.77
N LEU A 131 -13.96 7.61 5.83
CA LEU A 131 -12.65 8.15 6.14
C LEU A 131 -12.76 9.46 6.92
N GLN A 132 -12.22 9.46 8.14
CA GLN A 132 -12.23 10.65 8.98
C GLN A 132 -11.31 11.74 8.42
N PRO A 133 -11.63 13.04 8.63
CA PRO A 133 -10.75 14.14 8.26
C PRO A 133 -9.34 13.96 8.83
N GLY A 134 -8.32 14.23 8.01
CA GLY A 134 -6.92 14.06 8.38
C GLY A 134 -6.34 12.66 8.20
N GLN A 135 -7.18 11.64 7.99
CA GLN A 135 -6.70 10.29 7.71
C GLN A 135 -6.27 10.13 6.24
N PRO A 136 -5.18 9.39 5.96
CA PRO A 136 -4.72 9.14 4.61
C PRO A 136 -5.58 8.09 3.91
N LYS A 137 -5.75 8.26 2.60
CA LYS A 137 -6.31 7.25 1.69
C LYS A 137 -5.28 6.19 1.33
N GLY A 138 -4.01 6.50 1.50
CA GLY A 138 -2.86 5.70 1.15
C GLY A 138 -1.57 6.49 1.28
N GLY A 139 -0.48 5.98 0.71
CA GLY A 139 0.81 6.65 0.72
C GLY A 139 1.74 6.12 -0.36
N PHE A 140 2.85 6.79 -0.56
CA PHE A 140 3.87 6.47 -1.56
C PHE A 140 5.18 6.08 -0.88
N PHE A 141 5.83 5.06 -1.45
CA PHE A 141 7.20 4.68 -1.13
C PHE A 141 8.08 4.75 -2.38
N GLY A 142 9.24 5.37 -2.25
CA GLY A 142 10.23 5.46 -3.31
C GLY A 142 10.79 4.07 -3.69
N LYS A 143 11.10 3.89 -4.97
CA LYS A 143 11.58 2.63 -5.55
C LYS A 143 12.80 2.07 -4.82
N GLN A 144 13.78 2.91 -4.52
CA GLN A 144 15.00 2.48 -3.84
C GLN A 144 14.73 1.94 -2.41
N ALA A 145 13.80 2.55 -1.67
CA ALA A 145 13.47 2.11 -0.33
C ALA A 145 12.87 0.70 -0.35
N ILE A 146 11.93 0.44 -1.25
CA ILE A 146 11.32 -0.89 -1.41
C ILE A 146 12.34 -1.91 -1.94
N GLN A 147 13.18 -1.54 -2.90
CA GLN A 147 14.23 -2.43 -3.40
C GLN A 147 15.18 -2.88 -2.30
N ARG A 148 15.54 -1.99 -1.35
CA ARG A 148 16.38 -2.37 -0.19
C ARG A 148 15.75 -3.47 0.67
N LEU A 149 14.41 -3.52 0.80
CA LEU A 149 13.73 -4.63 1.47
C LEU A 149 13.87 -5.93 0.66
N LEU A 150 13.62 -5.84 -0.65
CA LEU A 150 13.52 -7.00 -1.53
C LEU A 150 14.87 -7.66 -1.85
N VAL A 151 16.00 -6.97 -1.67
CA VAL A 151 17.34 -7.56 -1.92
C VAL A 151 17.80 -8.48 -0.79
N HIS A 152 17.11 -8.52 0.35
CA HIS A 152 17.43 -9.48 1.40
C HIS A 152 17.37 -10.92 0.84
N PRO A 153 18.42 -11.77 1.04
CA PRO A 153 18.53 -13.08 0.37
C PRO A 153 17.34 -14.00 0.63
N GLU A 154 16.78 -13.95 1.82
CA GLU A 154 15.67 -14.81 2.24
C GLU A 154 14.28 -14.18 1.94
N CYS A 155 14.22 -12.98 1.40
CA CYS A 155 12.97 -12.27 1.19
C CYS A 155 12.11 -12.93 0.11
N VAL A 156 10.96 -13.46 0.50
CA VAL A 156 9.93 -13.99 -0.42
C VAL A 156 8.81 -12.97 -0.66
N GLY A 157 8.69 -11.93 0.18
CA GLY A 157 7.67 -10.90 0.06
C GLY A 157 7.76 -9.87 1.17
N LEU A 158 6.80 -8.97 1.20
CA LEU A 158 6.71 -7.89 2.17
C LEU A 158 5.51 -8.08 3.09
N ARG A 159 5.73 -8.01 4.40
CA ARG A 159 4.68 -7.74 5.38
C ARG A 159 4.47 -6.24 5.45
N CYS A 160 3.23 -5.83 5.31
CA CYS A 160 2.77 -4.45 5.45
C CYS A 160 1.94 -4.37 6.73
N PHE A 161 2.54 -3.95 7.83
CA PHE A 161 1.84 -3.74 9.09
C PHE A 161 1.10 -2.42 9.09
N PHE A 162 -0.13 -2.45 9.54
CA PHE A 162 -0.86 -1.23 9.84
C PHE A 162 -0.29 -0.58 11.11
N GLY A 163 0.07 0.68 10.99
CA GLY A 163 0.59 1.51 12.06
C GLY A 163 -0.28 2.75 12.29
N ALA A 164 -0.04 3.43 13.40
CA ALA A 164 -0.57 4.77 13.64
C ALA A 164 0.49 5.63 14.32
N ASN A 165 0.45 6.93 14.09
CA ASN A 165 1.22 7.89 14.88
C ASN A 165 0.49 8.23 16.18
N LYS A 166 1.06 9.13 16.99
CA LYS A 166 0.49 9.52 18.31
C LYS A 166 -0.90 10.15 18.20
N GLU A 167 -1.20 10.79 17.08
CA GLU A 167 -2.48 11.41 16.78
C GLU A 167 -3.51 10.43 16.19
N GLY A 168 -3.17 9.13 16.09
CA GLY A 168 -4.03 8.11 15.48
C GLY A 168 -4.10 8.15 13.96
N VAL A 169 -3.22 8.92 13.29
CA VAL A 169 -3.14 8.94 11.83
C VAL A 169 -2.48 7.65 11.35
N ARG A 170 -3.13 6.96 10.41
CA ARG A 170 -2.61 5.71 9.85
C ARG A 170 -1.28 5.92 9.13
N VAL A 171 -0.37 4.99 9.38
CA VAL A 171 0.91 4.86 8.69
C VAL A 171 1.11 3.39 8.27
N MET A 172 2.15 3.12 7.45
CA MET A 172 2.40 1.79 6.92
C MET A 172 3.84 1.39 7.16
N VAL A 173 4.05 0.35 7.98
CA VAL A 173 5.38 -0.23 8.21
C VAL A 173 5.57 -1.43 7.30
N MET A 174 6.65 -1.46 6.52
CA MET A 174 6.96 -2.60 5.65
C MET A 174 8.31 -3.20 6.00
N LEU A 175 8.37 -4.53 5.98
CA LEU A 175 9.59 -5.31 6.15
C LEU A 175 9.51 -6.63 5.37
N CYS A 176 10.66 -7.29 5.22
CA CYS A 176 10.78 -8.57 4.53
C CYS A 176 10.14 -9.71 5.34
N VAL A 177 9.56 -10.67 4.61
CA VAL A 177 9.11 -11.98 5.11
C VAL A 177 9.96 -13.05 4.46
N ASP A 178 10.40 -14.04 5.25
CA ASP A 178 11.18 -15.17 4.77
C ASP A 178 10.29 -16.34 4.29
N LYS A 179 10.94 -17.40 3.81
CA LYS A 179 10.28 -18.60 3.29
C LYS A 179 9.47 -19.40 4.33
N PHE A 180 9.61 -19.09 5.61
CA PHE A 180 8.81 -19.68 6.68
C PHE A 180 7.62 -18.79 7.09
N GLY A 181 7.43 -17.67 6.40
CA GLY A 181 6.40 -16.69 6.74
C GLY A 181 6.76 -15.79 7.91
N ALA A 182 8.02 -15.86 8.38
CA ALA A 182 8.48 -15.06 9.50
C ALA A 182 8.97 -13.68 9.05
N GLU A 183 8.64 -12.66 9.84
CA GLU A 183 9.11 -11.29 9.63
C GLU A 183 10.58 -11.14 10.00
N ARG A 184 11.35 -10.49 9.13
CA ARG A 184 12.80 -10.28 9.29
C ARG A 184 13.08 -8.91 9.90
N PHE A 185 13.23 -8.88 11.23
CA PHE A 185 13.55 -7.65 11.98
C PHE A 185 15.05 -7.31 12.01
N ASP A 186 15.89 -8.19 11.50
CA ASP A 186 17.33 -8.01 11.32
C ASP A 186 17.69 -7.30 10.00
N GLY A 187 16.70 -7.07 9.13
CA GLY A 187 16.83 -6.36 7.87
C GLY A 187 16.33 -4.91 7.92
N PRO A 188 16.35 -4.21 6.77
CA PRO A 188 15.78 -2.87 6.66
C PRO A 188 14.27 -2.89 6.86
N MET A 189 13.76 -1.81 7.44
CA MET A 189 12.33 -1.51 7.57
C MET A 189 12.05 -0.13 7.03
N VAL A 190 10.86 0.07 6.46
CA VAL A 190 10.43 1.37 5.97
C VAL A 190 9.07 1.76 6.51
N GLU A 191 8.91 3.05 6.77
CA GLU A 191 7.69 3.80 7.02
C GLU A 191 7.86 5.19 6.40
N LEU A 192 7.42 6.26 7.00
CA LEU A 192 7.56 7.64 6.53
C LEU A 192 7.08 7.79 5.07
N SER A 193 6.01 7.08 4.73
CA SER A 193 5.39 7.17 3.42
C SER A 193 4.88 8.59 3.15
N ALA A 194 5.01 9.06 1.91
CA ALA A 194 4.39 10.32 1.52
C ALA A 194 2.87 10.14 1.44
N SER A 195 2.17 10.55 2.50
CA SER A 195 0.73 10.34 2.68
C SER A 195 -0.11 10.97 1.55
N CYS A 196 -1.17 10.30 1.16
CA CYS A 196 -2.16 10.80 0.23
C CYS A 196 -3.52 10.98 0.93
N PRO A 197 -4.03 12.22 1.16
CA PRO A 197 -3.40 13.51 0.89
C PRO A 197 -2.22 13.84 1.81
N PRO A 198 -1.36 14.84 1.52
CA PRO A 198 -1.44 15.77 0.39
C PRO A 198 -0.74 15.30 -0.90
N PHE A 199 0.04 14.22 -0.84
CA PHE A 199 0.88 13.77 -1.95
C PHE A 199 0.18 12.81 -2.92
N CYS A 200 -1.12 13.01 -3.14
CA CYS A 200 -1.86 12.28 -4.18
C CYS A 200 -1.43 12.73 -5.59
N GLY A 201 -1.58 11.83 -6.57
CA GLY A 201 -1.52 12.13 -7.98
C GLY A 201 -2.79 12.83 -8.50
N TRP A 202 -2.96 12.85 -9.82
CA TRP A 202 -4.19 13.32 -10.43
C TRP A 202 -5.37 12.47 -9.95
N PRO A 203 -6.53 13.10 -9.80
CA PRO A 203 -7.71 12.40 -9.35
C PRO A 203 -8.10 11.25 -10.28
N ASN A 204 -8.25 10.07 -9.73
CA ASN A 204 -8.73 8.84 -10.38
C ASN A 204 -9.66 8.07 -9.43
N LEU A 205 -10.22 6.94 -9.87
CA LEU A 205 -11.19 6.19 -9.07
C LEU A 205 -10.60 5.56 -7.79
N LEU A 206 -9.27 5.38 -7.70
CA LEU A 206 -8.63 4.86 -6.50
C LEU A 206 -8.54 5.91 -5.38
N ASN A 207 -8.49 7.21 -5.72
CA ASN A 207 -8.24 8.28 -4.76
C ASN A 207 -9.38 9.31 -4.60
N ARG A 208 -10.49 9.20 -5.35
CA ARG A 208 -11.62 10.13 -5.28
C ARG A 208 -12.81 9.65 -4.43
N GLY A 209 -12.86 8.35 -4.08
CA GLY A 209 -14.03 7.80 -3.40
C GLY A 209 -15.31 7.81 -4.24
N ALA A 210 -16.46 7.58 -3.60
CA ALA A 210 -17.77 7.44 -4.26
C ALA A 210 -18.31 8.72 -4.94
N THR A 211 -17.65 9.86 -4.80
CA THR A 211 -18.14 11.18 -5.31
C THR A 211 -18.23 11.25 -6.84
N MET A 212 -17.68 10.28 -7.58
CA MET A 212 -17.80 10.23 -9.05
C MET A 212 -19.12 9.63 -9.56
N LYS A 213 -19.90 8.96 -8.71
CA LYS A 213 -21.18 8.35 -9.17
C LYS A 213 -22.22 9.36 -9.64
N ASN A 214 -22.10 10.63 -9.26
CA ASN A 214 -23.12 11.65 -9.58
C ASN A 214 -22.81 12.56 -10.78
N LYS A 215 -21.56 12.59 -11.29
CA LYS A 215 -21.28 13.44 -12.46
C LYS A 215 -21.50 12.76 -13.81
N THR A 216 -21.27 11.46 -13.91
CA THR A 216 -21.45 10.72 -15.18
C THR A 216 -22.93 10.51 -15.55
N LYS A 217 -23.87 10.65 -14.59
CA LYS A 217 -25.30 10.58 -14.87
C LYS A 217 -25.91 11.90 -15.41
N MET A 218 -25.21 13.03 -15.28
CA MET A 218 -25.68 14.33 -15.75
C MET A 218 -25.22 14.69 -17.17
N GLU A 219 -24.20 14.02 -17.71
CA GLU A 219 -23.69 14.33 -19.06
C GLU A 219 -24.23 13.44 -20.17
N VAL A 220 -25.10 12.46 -19.85
CA VAL A 220 -25.74 11.57 -20.83
C VAL A 220 -27.23 11.92 -21.08
N SER A 221 -27.70 13.03 -20.51
CA SER A 221 -29.08 13.51 -20.71
C SER A 221 -29.15 14.97 -21.15
N ALA A 222 -28.27 15.37 -22.09
CA ALA A 222 -28.37 16.64 -22.82
C ALA A 222 -28.18 16.40 -24.31
#